data_c11935f97de2ab59d05f8a34792697e1
#
_entry.id   c11935f97de2ab59d05f8a34792697e1
#
_cell.length_a   1.000
_cell.length_b   1.000
_cell.length_c   1.000
_cell.angle_alpha   90.00
_cell.angle_beta   90.00
_cell.angle_gamma   90.00
#
_symmetry.space_group_name_H-M   'P 1'
#
loop_
_entity.id
_entity.type
_entity.pdbx_description
1 polymer ?
#
loop_
_entity_poly.entity_id
_entity_poly.type
_entity_poly.pdbx_seq_one_letter_code
_entity_poly.pdbx_strand_id
1 'polypeptide(L)'
;MNKEKIPTRKEEVRYTTSDPKKMLNKYLVTNLLRTWTEDFLDKDKGEVVSIERNETIFERGALINQDMLAKIRFYMEEGSITEVEVSNQKRMGFELAHTNLDLYKAKVSAENKKQTFILYAQSVANVLEILQDYMELNTRGGFFIEEVKRHDGVQAVIVDNLATRKKANPELDRQFILGELSVEDYLNARVPDDEAEQEQEDISKRIFYQIKARIQFGAAESADGKRSIDAEERIEEFIVQSYTATRANMLIEKHVTDLQKKAAERHNEKYPDSPYLMRTITSFIEESKIFPIGCFIPLEFSMAYHTIACSR
;
A
#
# COMPACT_ATOMS: atom_id res chain seq x y z
N MET A 1 29.98 40.08 -14.69
CA MET A 1 29.07 39.00 -14.26
C MET A 1 29.90 37.73 -14.08
N ASN A 2 30.31 37.42 -12.84
CA ASN A 2 31.00 36.18 -12.53
C ASN A 2 29.98 35.02 -12.62
N LYS A 3 30.14 34.19 -13.62
CA LYS A 3 29.44 32.90 -13.66
C LYS A 3 30.05 32.04 -12.54
N GLU A 4 29.32 31.88 -11.43
CA GLU A 4 29.66 30.87 -10.44
C GLU A 4 29.73 29.53 -11.16
N LYS A 5 30.91 28.94 -11.20
CA LYS A 5 31.11 27.59 -11.70
C LYS A 5 30.39 26.66 -10.73
N ILE A 6 29.31 26.05 -11.21
CA ILE A 6 28.67 24.93 -10.51
C ILE A 6 29.78 23.90 -10.23
N PRO A 7 30.02 23.52 -8.95
CA PRO A 7 31.08 22.57 -8.65
C PRO A 7 30.78 21.27 -9.39
N THR A 8 31.66 20.89 -10.30
CA THR A 8 31.60 19.59 -10.96
C THR A 8 31.59 18.52 -9.88
N ARG A 9 30.58 17.69 -9.90
CA ARG A 9 30.45 16.55 -8.99
C ARG A 9 31.74 15.74 -9.07
N LYS A 10 32.48 15.63 -7.95
CA LYS A 10 33.69 14.82 -7.90
C LYS A 10 33.33 13.40 -8.31
N GLU A 11 34.14 12.82 -9.18
CA GLU A 11 33.96 11.47 -9.66
C GLU A 11 33.89 10.49 -8.45
N GLU A 12 32.85 9.71 -8.38
CA GLU A 12 32.70 8.74 -7.31
C GLU A 12 33.66 7.58 -7.54
N VAL A 13 34.49 7.29 -6.54
CA VAL A 13 35.31 6.09 -6.48
C VAL A 13 34.68 5.12 -5.52
N ARG A 14 34.18 4.00 -6.07
CA ARG A 14 33.50 2.94 -5.36
C ARG A 14 34.25 1.64 -5.55
N TYR A 15 34.49 0.91 -4.49
CA TYR A 15 35.17 -0.39 -4.55
C TYR A 15 34.86 -1.24 -3.33
N THR A 16 34.98 -2.54 -3.49
CA THR A 16 34.85 -3.53 -2.43
C THR A 16 36.25 -3.86 -1.88
N THR A 17 36.37 -3.97 -0.57
CA THR A 17 37.66 -4.24 0.06
C THR A 17 37.51 -5.00 1.37
N SER A 18 38.48 -5.88 1.65
CA SER A 18 38.70 -6.51 2.95
C SER A 18 39.83 -5.81 3.75
N ASP A 19 40.53 -4.82 3.17
CA ASP A 19 41.64 -4.13 3.83
C ASP A 19 41.11 -2.96 4.70
N PRO A 20 41.22 -3.03 6.04
CA PRO A 20 40.76 -1.99 6.94
C PRO A 20 41.37 -0.62 6.68
N LYS A 21 42.60 -0.55 6.19
CA LYS A 21 43.27 0.71 5.89
C LYS A 21 42.61 1.49 4.74
N LYS A 22 41.98 0.76 3.83
CA LYS A 22 41.25 1.35 2.69
C LYS A 22 39.81 1.75 3.04
N MET A 23 39.29 1.31 4.17
CA MET A 23 37.94 1.62 4.64
C MET A 23 37.88 2.93 5.41
N LEU A 24 38.92 3.28 6.13
CA LEU A 24 38.92 4.46 7.01
C LEU A 24 38.62 5.76 6.23
N ASN A 25 37.75 6.61 6.79
CA ASN A 25 37.27 7.86 6.19
C ASN A 25 36.55 7.66 4.83
N LYS A 26 36.00 6.49 4.59
CA LYS A 26 35.10 6.20 3.48
C LYS A 26 33.67 6.01 3.99
N TYR A 27 32.71 6.11 3.09
CA TYR A 27 31.31 5.89 3.40
C TYR A 27 30.88 4.50 2.98
N LEU A 28 30.02 3.85 3.78
CA LEU A 28 29.38 2.60 3.40
C LEU A 28 28.46 2.81 2.21
N VAL A 29 28.56 1.96 1.21
CA VAL A 29 27.70 1.97 0.01
C VAL A 29 26.40 1.23 0.22
N THR A 30 26.44 0.15 0.98
CA THR A 30 25.32 -0.70 1.36
C THR A 30 25.21 -0.81 2.88
N ASN A 31 24.09 -1.29 3.39
CA ASN A 31 24.00 -1.67 4.79
C ASN A 31 25.01 -2.77 5.07
N LEU A 32 25.76 -2.64 6.15
CA LEU A 32 26.68 -3.68 6.58
C LEU A 32 25.92 -4.67 7.46
N LEU A 33 25.80 -5.89 6.99
CA LEU A 33 25.09 -6.96 7.65
C LEU A 33 26.07 -7.94 8.30
N ARG A 34 25.75 -8.36 9.51
CA ARG A 34 26.31 -9.55 10.12
C ARG A 34 25.43 -10.73 9.74
N THR A 35 26.03 -11.76 9.21
CA THR A 35 25.33 -13.00 8.85
C THR A 35 25.87 -14.12 9.70
N TRP A 36 24.98 -14.89 10.36
CA TRP A 36 25.34 -16.09 11.10
C TRP A 36 24.28 -17.17 10.90
N THR A 37 24.66 -18.40 11.13
CA THR A 37 23.75 -19.54 11.07
C THR A 37 23.33 -19.93 12.49
N GLU A 38 22.03 -20.11 12.69
CA GLU A 38 21.45 -20.60 13.93
C GLU A 38 20.79 -21.94 13.70
N ASP A 39 21.21 -22.96 14.46
CA ASP A 39 20.70 -24.32 14.33
C ASP A 39 19.50 -24.53 15.25
N PHE A 40 18.39 -24.94 14.67
CA PHE A 40 17.16 -25.29 15.39
C PHE A 40 16.86 -26.78 15.26
N LEU A 41 16.52 -27.40 16.35
CA LEU A 41 16.00 -28.75 16.34
C LEU A 41 14.51 -28.73 16.04
N ASP A 42 14.11 -29.22 14.86
CA ASP A 42 12.69 -29.47 14.55
C ASP A 42 12.20 -30.63 15.44
N LYS A 43 11.34 -30.29 16.42
CA LYS A 43 10.82 -31.26 17.39
C LYS A 43 9.89 -32.31 16.77
N ASP A 44 9.31 -32.01 15.62
CA ASP A 44 8.36 -32.91 14.95
C ASP A 44 9.08 -33.95 14.08
N LYS A 45 10.22 -33.59 13.52
CA LYS A 45 11.02 -34.47 12.64
C LYS A 45 12.31 -34.97 13.26
N GLY A 46 12.78 -34.35 14.34
CA GLY A 46 14.06 -34.66 14.96
C GLY A 46 15.28 -34.26 14.12
N GLU A 47 15.09 -33.40 13.11
CA GLU A 47 16.14 -32.92 12.24
C GLU A 47 16.66 -31.55 12.71
N VAL A 48 17.96 -31.30 12.51
CA VAL A 48 18.55 -29.99 12.75
C VAL A 48 18.37 -29.14 11.49
N VAL A 49 17.65 -28.03 11.62
CA VAL A 49 17.45 -27.06 10.56
C VAL A 49 18.31 -25.84 10.83
N SER A 50 19.26 -25.55 9.95
CA SER A 50 20.12 -24.36 10.03
C SER A 50 19.44 -23.18 9.34
N ILE A 51 19.19 -22.11 10.10
CA ILE A 51 18.56 -20.88 9.58
C ILE A 51 19.61 -19.77 9.56
N GLU A 52 19.77 -19.15 8.39
CA GLU A 52 20.64 -17.99 8.22
C GLU A 52 19.95 -16.75 8.82
N ARG A 53 20.65 -16.03 9.70
CA ARG A 53 20.20 -14.80 10.34
C ARG A 53 21.03 -13.63 9.88
N ASN A 54 20.39 -12.50 9.69
CA ASN A 54 21.02 -11.24 9.27
C ASN A 54 20.68 -10.13 10.27
N GLU A 55 21.70 -9.40 10.69
CA GLU A 55 21.57 -8.22 11.55
C GLU A 55 22.29 -7.03 10.89
N THR A 56 21.64 -5.87 10.81
CA THR A 56 22.27 -4.64 10.32
C THR A 56 23.15 -4.05 11.42
N ILE A 57 24.47 -4.04 11.21
CA ILE A 57 25.45 -3.48 12.13
C ILE A 57 25.60 -1.97 11.90
N PHE A 58 25.71 -1.57 10.64
CA PHE A 58 25.83 -0.19 10.23
C PHE A 58 25.00 0.09 8.99
N GLU A 59 24.40 1.27 8.95
CA GLU A 59 23.58 1.70 7.83
C GLU A 59 24.40 2.26 6.68
N ARG A 60 23.86 2.16 5.49
CA ARG A 60 24.35 2.79 4.28
C ARG A 60 24.58 4.29 4.47
N GLY A 61 25.69 4.80 3.95
CA GLY A 61 26.05 6.22 4.02
C GLY A 61 26.76 6.62 5.32
N ALA A 62 26.93 5.69 6.26
CA ALA A 62 27.73 5.94 7.46
C ALA A 62 29.20 6.16 7.11
N LEU A 63 29.83 7.15 7.73
CA LEU A 63 31.28 7.42 7.61
C LEU A 63 32.05 6.46 8.53
N ILE A 64 32.90 5.65 7.94
CA ILE A 64 33.73 4.70 8.69
C ILE A 64 34.80 5.46 9.47
N ASN A 65 34.57 5.65 10.75
CA ASN A 65 35.52 6.19 11.71
C ASN A 65 36.35 5.05 12.36
N GLN A 66 37.24 5.38 13.30
CA GLN A 66 38.08 4.39 13.97
C GLN A 66 37.27 3.37 14.80
N ASP A 67 36.22 3.82 15.47
CA ASP A 67 35.37 2.95 16.29
C ASP A 67 34.59 1.96 15.45
N MET A 68 34.00 2.44 14.33
CA MET A 68 33.33 1.57 13.36
C MET A 68 34.32 0.60 12.73
N LEU A 69 35.50 1.07 12.38
CA LEU A 69 36.54 0.21 11.78
C LEU A 69 36.97 -0.89 12.74
N ALA A 70 37.08 -0.60 14.04
CA ALA A 70 37.38 -1.63 15.05
C ALA A 70 36.30 -2.71 15.12
N LYS A 71 35.01 -2.30 15.07
CA LYS A 71 33.89 -3.27 15.03
C LYS A 71 33.86 -4.06 13.72
N ILE A 72 34.09 -3.42 12.57
CA ILE A 72 34.17 -4.10 11.27
C ILE A 72 35.28 -5.17 11.32
N ARG A 73 36.46 -4.80 11.83
CA ARG A 73 37.59 -5.76 11.95
C ARG A 73 37.23 -6.95 12.83
N PHE A 74 36.58 -6.70 13.97
CA PHE A 74 36.13 -7.77 14.85
C PHE A 74 35.22 -8.77 14.12
N TYR A 75 34.21 -8.28 13.37
CA TYR A 75 33.31 -9.14 12.62
C TYR A 75 33.96 -9.81 11.40
N MET A 76 34.99 -9.20 10.84
CA MET A 76 35.79 -9.84 9.79
C MET A 76 36.68 -10.95 10.35
N GLU A 77 37.26 -10.78 11.53
CA GLU A 77 38.03 -11.81 12.24
C GLU A 77 37.14 -12.96 12.71
N GLU A 78 35.89 -12.69 13.07
CA GLU A 78 34.88 -13.69 13.39
C GLU A 78 34.36 -14.45 12.15
N GLY A 79 34.60 -13.91 10.96
CA GLY A 79 34.13 -14.49 9.69
C GLY A 79 32.68 -14.15 9.30
N SER A 80 32.01 -13.30 10.10
CA SER A 80 30.63 -12.85 9.83
C SER A 80 30.55 -11.83 8.69
N ILE A 81 31.68 -11.15 8.38
CA ILE A 81 31.82 -10.18 7.29
C ILE A 81 33.07 -10.56 6.49
N THR A 82 32.95 -10.71 5.17
CA THR A 82 34.08 -11.05 4.30
C THR A 82 34.70 -9.82 3.65
N GLU A 83 33.84 -8.88 3.22
CA GLU A 83 34.27 -7.68 2.50
C GLU A 83 33.27 -6.55 2.69
N VAL A 84 33.70 -5.32 2.49
CA VAL A 84 32.90 -4.10 2.67
C VAL A 84 32.99 -3.25 1.42
N GLU A 85 31.84 -2.81 0.93
CA GLU A 85 31.77 -1.89 -0.19
C GLU A 85 31.78 -0.44 0.29
N VAL A 86 32.78 0.33 -0.16
CA VAL A 86 33.03 1.70 0.29
C VAL A 86 33.09 2.70 -0.85
N SER A 87 32.73 3.96 -0.54
CA SER A 87 32.77 5.07 -1.47
C SER A 87 33.44 6.31 -0.85
N ASN A 88 34.01 7.16 -1.68
CA ASN A 88 34.53 8.47 -1.28
C ASN A 88 33.40 9.52 -1.14
N GLN A 89 32.15 9.18 -1.50
CA GLN A 89 30.99 10.06 -1.41
C GLN A 89 29.94 9.51 -0.46
N LYS A 90 29.32 10.41 0.33
CA LYS A 90 28.22 10.05 1.21
C LYS A 90 27.01 9.64 0.38
N ARG A 91 26.49 8.45 0.65
CA ARG A 91 25.20 8.00 0.14
C ARG A 91 24.11 8.34 1.15
N MET A 92 23.23 9.24 0.76
CA MET A 92 22.03 9.50 1.56
C MET A 92 21.13 8.28 1.46
N GLY A 93 20.70 7.74 2.60
CA GLY A 93 19.63 6.77 2.63
C GLY A 93 18.35 7.40 2.11
N PHE A 94 17.48 6.62 1.46
CA PHE A 94 16.10 7.03 1.30
C PHE A 94 15.44 6.86 2.67
N GLU A 95 15.23 7.96 3.37
CA GLU A 95 14.19 7.96 4.38
C GLU A 95 12.86 7.98 3.62
N LEU A 96 12.09 6.91 3.73
CA LEU A 96 10.70 6.90 3.33
C LEU A 96 9.97 7.83 4.30
N ALA A 97 10.01 9.12 4.03
CA ALA A 97 9.39 10.15 4.85
C ALA A 97 7.85 10.07 4.84
N HIS A 98 7.28 9.16 4.05
CA HIS A 98 5.85 9.06 3.86
C HIS A 98 5.31 7.76 4.42
N THR A 99 4.67 7.83 5.57
CA THR A 99 3.78 6.79 6.09
C THR A 99 2.45 6.74 5.31
N ASN A 100 2.21 7.72 4.44
CA ASN A 100 1.00 7.82 3.66
C ASN A 100 1.09 6.98 2.39
N LEU A 101 -0.01 6.34 2.06
CA LEU A 101 -0.17 5.61 0.82
C LEU A 101 -0.63 6.58 -0.26
N ASP A 102 0.14 6.68 -1.32
CA ASP A 102 -0.20 7.43 -2.52
C ASP A 102 -0.77 6.49 -3.59
N LEU A 103 -1.62 7.02 -4.44
CA LEU A 103 -2.13 6.28 -5.58
C LEU A 103 -1.13 6.32 -6.73
N TYR A 104 -0.80 5.15 -7.29
CA TYR A 104 0.08 5.01 -8.43
C TYR A 104 -0.64 4.37 -9.60
N LYS A 105 -0.28 4.83 -10.79
CA LYS A 105 -0.67 4.25 -12.07
C LYS A 105 0.56 3.63 -12.72
N ALA A 106 0.48 2.36 -13.08
CA ALA A 106 1.55 1.64 -13.74
C ALA A 106 1.08 1.05 -15.07
N LYS A 107 1.95 1.08 -16.09
CA LYS A 107 1.75 0.38 -17.35
C LYS A 107 2.67 -0.82 -17.39
N VAL A 108 2.07 -1.97 -17.63
CA VAL A 108 2.78 -3.26 -17.71
C VAL A 108 2.47 -3.91 -19.05
N SER A 109 3.49 -4.41 -19.71
CA SER A 109 3.39 -5.21 -20.92
C SER A 109 3.64 -6.67 -20.57
N ALA A 110 2.67 -7.54 -20.80
CA ALA A 110 2.78 -8.99 -20.61
C ALA A 110 2.08 -9.70 -21.78
N GLU A 111 2.67 -10.78 -22.27
CA GLU A 111 2.09 -11.61 -23.34
C GLU A 111 1.62 -10.80 -24.56
N ASN A 112 2.39 -9.78 -24.96
CA ASN A 112 2.08 -8.83 -26.04
C ASN A 112 0.83 -7.95 -25.81
N LYS A 113 0.33 -7.88 -24.59
CA LYS A 113 -0.77 -6.98 -24.21
C LYS A 113 -0.26 -5.95 -23.21
N LYS A 114 -0.68 -4.69 -23.43
CA LYS A 114 -0.42 -3.60 -22.48
C LYS A 114 -1.62 -3.43 -21.57
N GLN A 115 -1.34 -3.46 -20.27
CA GLN A 115 -2.35 -3.24 -19.23
C GLN A 115 -1.94 -2.08 -18.35
N THR A 116 -2.94 -1.35 -17.86
CA THR A 116 -2.74 -0.28 -16.89
C THR A 116 -3.26 -0.75 -15.54
N PHE A 117 -2.41 -0.68 -14.54
CA PHE A 117 -2.72 -1.00 -13.16
C PHE A 117 -2.83 0.26 -12.32
N ILE A 118 -3.69 0.23 -11.32
CA ILE A 118 -3.73 1.21 -10.24
C ILE A 118 -3.57 0.50 -8.92
N LEU A 119 -2.76 1.07 -8.03
CA LEU A 119 -2.50 0.54 -6.70
C LEU A 119 -2.08 1.65 -5.74
N TYR A 120 -2.26 1.38 -4.45
CA TYR A 120 -1.74 2.22 -3.39
C TYR A 120 -0.36 1.72 -2.96
N ALA A 121 0.59 2.64 -2.80
CA ALA A 121 1.95 2.33 -2.35
C ALA A 121 2.61 3.52 -1.65
N GLN A 122 3.64 3.26 -0.86
CA GLN A 122 4.40 4.31 -0.16
C GLN A 122 5.47 4.96 -1.04
N SER A 123 5.93 4.26 -2.06
CA SER A 123 6.98 4.73 -2.97
C SER A 123 6.95 3.99 -4.30
N VAL A 124 7.69 4.51 -5.29
CA VAL A 124 7.88 3.84 -6.59
C VAL A 124 8.56 2.47 -6.42
N ALA A 125 9.53 2.35 -5.51
CA ALA A 125 10.18 1.07 -5.23
C ALA A 125 9.17 0.03 -4.72
N ASN A 126 8.31 0.44 -3.80
CA ASN A 126 7.24 -0.39 -3.27
C ASN A 126 6.21 -0.77 -4.35
N VAL A 127 5.91 0.14 -5.30
CA VAL A 127 5.07 -0.20 -6.48
C VAL A 127 5.69 -1.33 -7.30
N LEU A 128 7.01 -1.29 -7.53
CA LEU A 128 7.70 -2.30 -8.33
C LEU A 128 7.65 -3.68 -7.65
N GLU A 129 7.85 -3.74 -6.33
CA GLU A 129 7.76 -4.98 -5.55
C GLU A 129 6.34 -5.57 -5.60
N ILE A 130 5.32 -4.75 -5.35
CA ILE A 130 3.92 -5.18 -5.41
C ILE A 130 3.53 -5.68 -6.80
N LEU A 131 3.92 -4.93 -7.85
CA LEU A 131 3.63 -5.30 -9.23
C LEU A 131 4.34 -6.58 -9.64
N GLN A 132 5.60 -6.74 -9.24
CA GLN A 132 6.37 -7.95 -9.54
C GLN A 132 5.63 -9.18 -8.98
N ASP A 133 5.33 -9.17 -7.70
CA ASP A 133 4.67 -10.28 -7.03
C ASP A 133 3.26 -10.53 -7.61
N TYR A 134 2.48 -9.47 -7.83
CA TYR A 134 1.16 -9.58 -8.44
C TYR A 134 1.22 -10.20 -9.84
N MET A 135 2.19 -9.79 -10.67
CA MET A 135 2.34 -10.30 -12.03
C MET A 135 2.84 -11.75 -12.04
N GLU A 136 3.78 -12.11 -11.17
CA GLU A 136 4.26 -13.49 -11.03
C GLU A 136 3.13 -14.46 -10.65
N LEU A 137 2.19 -14.03 -9.81
CA LEU A 137 1.03 -14.83 -9.42
C LEU A 137 -0.05 -14.93 -10.52
N ASN A 138 -0.19 -13.91 -11.37
CA ASN A 138 -1.31 -13.79 -12.31
C ASN A 138 -0.92 -13.98 -13.79
N THR A 139 0.38 -14.08 -14.11
CA THR A 139 0.88 -14.18 -15.48
C THR A 139 1.82 -15.35 -15.61
N ARG A 140 1.65 -16.17 -16.65
CA ARG A 140 2.51 -17.34 -16.89
C ARG A 140 3.78 -17.03 -17.67
N GLY A 141 3.91 -15.85 -18.23
CA GLY A 141 5.02 -15.41 -19.09
C GLY A 141 5.80 -14.26 -18.49
N GLY A 142 6.83 -13.83 -19.20
CA GLY A 142 7.59 -12.63 -18.83
C GLY A 142 6.74 -11.36 -18.98
N PHE A 143 7.03 -10.37 -18.15
CA PHE A 143 6.39 -9.06 -18.20
C PHE A 143 7.42 -7.94 -18.07
N PHE A 144 7.03 -6.74 -18.51
CA PHE A 144 7.85 -5.53 -18.43
C PHE A 144 7.02 -4.39 -17.85
N ILE A 145 7.55 -3.73 -16.83
CA ILE A 145 6.95 -2.51 -16.29
C ILE A 145 7.49 -1.35 -17.13
N GLU A 146 6.61 -0.77 -17.96
CA GLU A 146 6.98 0.31 -18.90
C GLU A 146 7.00 1.68 -18.23
N GLU A 147 6.06 1.92 -17.32
CA GLU A 147 5.87 3.23 -16.71
C GLU A 147 5.26 3.09 -15.32
N VAL A 148 5.75 3.87 -14.37
CA VAL A 148 5.13 4.07 -13.06
C VAL A 148 5.02 5.56 -12.82
N LYS A 149 3.81 6.03 -12.52
CA LYS A 149 3.53 7.42 -12.19
C LYS A 149 2.66 7.52 -10.94
N ARG A 150 2.97 8.46 -10.09
CA ARG A 150 2.06 8.88 -9.03
C ARG A 150 0.84 9.55 -9.67
N HIS A 151 -0.34 9.20 -9.20
CA HIS A 151 -1.61 9.74 -9.67
C HIS A 151 -2.19 10.66 -8.61
N ASP A 152 -1.80 11.92 -8.69
CA ASP A 152 -2.20 12.94 -7.72
C ASP A 152 -3.61 13.45 -8.00
N GLY A 153 -4.26 14.01 -6.98
CA GLY A 153 -5.57 14.66 -7.08
C GLY A 153 -6.77 13.73 -6.91
N VAL A 154 -6.57 12.41 -6.91
CA VAL A 154 -7.64 11.44 -6.65
C VAL A 154 -7.76 11.18 -5.17
N GLN A 155 -8.95 11.40 -4.62
CA GLN A 155 -9.24 11.23 -3.20
C GLN A 155 -9.32 9.74 -2.81
N ALA A 156 -9.97 8.93 -3.62
CA ALA A 156 -10.08 7.49 -3.38
C ALA A 156 -10.36 6.70 -4.65
N VAL A 157 -10.00 5.40 -4.61
CA VAL A 157 -10.47 4.39 -5.55
C VAL A 157 -11.58 3.59 -4.87
N ILE A 158 -12.77 3.62 -5.46
CA ILE A 158 -13.97 2.96 -4.93
C ILE A 158 -14.33 1.80 -5.85
N VAL A 159 -14.38 0.60 -5.29
CA VAL A 159 -14.76 -0.62 -6.02
C VAL A 159 -16.16 -1.02 -5.60
N ASP A 160 -17.03 -1.26 -6.57
CA ASP A 160 -18.38 -1.76 -6.31
C ASP A 160 -18.33 -3.23 -5.93
N ASN A 161 -18.38 -3.52 -4.63
CA ASN A 161 -18.30 -4.87 -4.07
C ASN A 161 -19.66 -5.62 -4.07
N LEU A 162 -20.63 -5.22 -4.88
CA LEU A 162 -21.95 -5.88 -4.89
C LEU A 162 -21.88 -7.37 -5.20
N ALA A 163 -20.90 -7.80 -6.01
CA ALA A 163 -20.74 -9.23 -6.32
C ALA A 163 -20.18 -10.07 -5.16
N THR A 164 -19.56 -9.43 -4.16
CA THR A 164 -19.06 -10.13 -2.96
C THR A 164 -20.08 -10.17 -1.83
N ARG A 165 -21.18 -9.45 -1.92
CA ARG A 165 -22.32 -9.61 -1.04
C ARG A 165 -23.18 -10.80 -1.51
N LYS A 166 -22.67 -12.00 -1.39
CA LYS A 166 -23.55 -13.10 -0.97
C LYS A 166 -24.23 -12.55 0.27
N LYS A 167 -25.54 -12.31 0.19
CA LYS A 167 -26.30 -11.84 1.36
C LYS A 167 -25.90 -12.75 2.51
N ALA A 168 -25.16 -12.20 3.49
CA ALA A 168 -24.97 -12.91 4.73
C ALA A 168 -26.40 -13.14 5.25
N ASN A 169 -26.84 -14.36 5.21
CA ASN A 169 -28.08 -14.74 5.86
C ASN A 169 -27.69 -15.17 7.28
N PRO A 170 -27.82 -14.27 8.27
CA PRO A 170 -27.37 -14.55 9.64
C PRO A 170 -28.05 -15.80 10.23
N GLU A 171 -29.24 -16.14 9.74
CA GLU A 171 -30.00 -17.33 10.14
C GLU A 171 -29.35 -18.61 9.56
N LEU A 172 -28.97 -18.61 8.30
CA LEU A 172 -28.24 -19.69 7.63
C LEU A 172 -26.85 -19.89 8.22
N ASP A 173 -26.15 -18.81 8.49
CA ASP A 173 -24.81 -18.83 9.12
C ASP A 173 -24.93 -19.41 10.55
N ARG A 174 -25.98 -19.06 11.29
CA ARG A 174 -26.26 -19.58 12.63
C ARG A 174 -26.58 -21.08 12.61
N GLN A 175 -27.47 -21.54 11.71
CA GLN A 175 -27.83 -22.95 11.55
C GLN A 175 -26.63 -23.81 11.16
N PHE A 176 -25.76 -23.29 10.29
CA PHE A 176 -24.51 -23.95 9.93
C PHE A 176 -23.54 -24.06 11.12
N ILE A 177 -23.34 -22.96 11.89
CA ILE A 177 -22.49 -22.96 13.10
C ILE A 177 -23.04 -23.90 14.17
N LEU A 178 -24.37 -24.03 14.29
CA LEU A 178 -25.02 -24.95 15.23
C LEU A 178 -25.01 -26.42 14.75
N GLY A 179 -24.52 -26.69 13.53
CA GLY A 179 -24.47 -28.02 12.95
C GLY A 179 -25.85 -28.54 12.49
N GLU A 180 -26.84 -27.68 12.37
CA GLU A 180 -28.19 -28.00 11.92
C GLU A 180 -28.29 -28.12 10.38
N LEU A 181 -27.27 -27.58 9.66
CA LEU A 181 -27.12 -27.66 8.20
C LEU A 181 -25.81 -28.34 7.83
N SER A 182 -25.90 -29.25 6.83
CA SER A 182 -24.67 -29.82 6.24
C SER A 182 -23.91 -28.77 5.44
N VAL A 183 -22.59 -28.99 5.20
CA VAL A 183 -21.77 -28.13 4.35
C VAL A 183 -22.39 -28.02 2.95
N GLU A 184 -22.92 -29.08 2.43
CA GLU A 184 -23.52 -29.17 1.09
C GLU A 184 -24.84 -28.39 1.00
N ASP A 185 -25.70 -28.52 2.00
CA ASP A 185 -26.96 -27.77 2.09
C ASP A 185 -26.70 -26.27 2.32
N TYR A 186 -25.69 -25.92 3.14
CA TYR A 186 -25.28 -24.54 3.37
C TYR A 186 -24.72 -23.88 2.10
N LEU A 187 -23.89 -24.61 1.33
CA LEU A 187 -23.36 -24.13 0.06
C LEU A 187 -24.48 -24.02 -1.00
N ASN A 188 -25.42 -24.97 -1.04
CA ASN A 188 -26.56 -24.96 -1.96
C ASN A 188 -27.58 -23.86 -1.62
N ALA A 189 -27.85 -23.64 -0.33
CA ALA A 189 -28.72 -22.54 0.11
C ALA A 189 -28.13 -21.16 -0.09
N ARG A 190 -26.82 -21.08 -0.35
CA ARG A 190 -26.08 -19.87 -0.77
C ARG A 190 -26.01 -19.72 -2.30
N VAL A 191 -26.64 -20.60 -3.08
CA VAL A 191 -26.74 -20.43 -4.53
C VAL A 191 -27.54 -19.15 -4.80
N PRO A 192 -27.05 -18.26 -5.66
CA PRO A 192 -27.71 -17.01 -5.97
C PRO A 192 -29.08 -17.26 -6.59
N ASP A 193 -30.07 -16.49 -6.18
CA ASP A 193 -31.27 -16.29 -6.99
C ASP A 193 -30.86 -15.86 -8.42
N ASP A 194 -31.70 -16.13 -9.41
CA ASP A 194 -31.47 -15.82 -10.84
C ASP A 194 -31.03 -14.36 -11.11
N GLU A 195 -31.33 -13.43 -10.20
CA GLU A 195 -30.81 -12.07 -10.19
C GLU A 195 -29.27 -11.99 -9.99
N ALA A 196 -28.68 -12.93 -9.28
CA ALA A 196 -27.24 -12.94 -9.04
C ALA A 196 -26.46 -13.57 -10.21
N GLU A 197 -27.06 -14.42 -11.03
CA GLU A 197 -26.44 -14.87 -12.30
C GLU A 197 -26.39 -13.72 -13.31
N GLN A 198 -27.46 -12.91 -13.40
CA GLN A 198 -27.46 -11.68 -14.19
C GLN A 198 -26.43 -10.66 -13.66
N GLU A 199 -26.26 -10.54 -12.34
CA GLU A 199 -25.23 -9.70 -11.75
C GLU A 199 -23.79 -10.22 -12.01
N GLN A 200 -23.57 -11.55 -12.10
CA GLN A 200 -22.26 -12.11 -12.46
C GLN A 200 -21.89 -11.86 -13.93
N GLU A 201 -22.83 -11.93 -14.86
CA GLU A 201 -22.59 -11.52 -16.24
C GLU A 201 -22.25 -10.03 -16.37
N ASP A 202 -22.86 -9.21 -15.51
CA ASP A 202 -22.60 -7.78 -15.46
C ASP A 202 -21.25 -7.40 -14.84
N ILE A 203 -20.64 -8.23 -13.99
CA ILE A 203 -19.31 -7.96 -13.42
C ILE A 203 -18.26 -7.74 -14.52
N SER A 204 -18.34 -8.49 -15.61
CA SER A 204 -17.45 -8.33 -16.77
C SER A 204 -17.63 -6.99 -17.51
N LYS A 205 -18.75 -6.32 -17.29
CA LYS A 205 -19.09 -5.02 -17.91
C LYS A 205 -18.73 -3.81 -17.02
N ARG A 206 -18.22 -4.04 -15.81
CA ARG A 206 -17.82 -2.95 -14.94
C ARG A 206 -16.60 -2.25 -15.51
N ILE A 207 -16.69 -0.95 -15.60
CA ILE A 207 -15.62 -0.08 -16.07
C ILE A 207 -15.21 0.89 -14.96
N PHE A 208 -14.00 1.41 -15.07
CA PHE A 208 -13.56 2.46 -14.18
C PHE A 208 -13.94 3.82 -14.73
N TYR A 209 -14.55 4.62 -13.89
CA TYR A 209 -14.85 6.03 -14.16
C TYR A 209 -13.93 6.90 -13.32
N GLN A 210 -13.35 7.91 -13.94
CA GLN A 210 -12.76 9.03 -13.24
C GLN A 210 -13.85 10.10 -13.12
N ILE A 211 -14.25 10.40 -11.90
CA ILE A 211 -15.40 11.26 -11.59
C ILE A 211 -14.92 12.43 -10.77
N LYS A 212 -15.22 13.63 -11.26
CA LYS A 212 -15.13 14.85 -10.49
C LYS A 212 -16.50 15.11 -9.90
N ALA A 213 -16.58 15.03 -8.56
CA ALA A 213 -17.82 15.17 -7.83
C ALA A 213 -17.78 16.40 -6.93
N ARG A 214 -18.89 17.12 -6.92
CA ARG A 214 -19.18 18.18 -5.97
C ARG A 214 -19.88 17.55 -4.78
N ILE A 215 -19.26 17.63 -3.61
CA ILE A 215 -19.76 17.07 -2.36
C ILE A 215 -20.24 18.24 -1.49
N GLN A 216 -21.50 18.21 -1.13
CA GLN A 216 -22.11 19.20 -0.26
C GLN A 216 -22.31 18.59 1.13
N PHE A 217 -21.77 19.26 2.13
CA PHE A 217 -21.95 18.95 3.54
C PHE A 217 -22.95 19.97 4.11
N GLY A 218 -24.07 19.49 4.59
CA GLY A 218 -25.07 20.33 5.24
C GLY A 218 -24.56 20.95 6.54
N ALA A 219 -25.20 22.00 6.98
CA ALA A 219 -24.96 22.57 8.31
C ALA A 219 -25.37 21.58 9.41
N ALA A 220 -24.69 21.60 10.54
CA ALA A 220 -25.04 20.83 11.72
C ALA A 220 -24.90 21.66 12.99
N GLU A 221 -25.81 21.43 13.93
CA GLU A 221 -25.83 22.10 15.22
C GLU A 221 -25.93 21.07 16.35
N SER A 222 -25.28 21.36 17.48
CA SER A 222 -25.39 20.52 18.65
C SER A 222 -26.76 20.72 19.35
N ALA A 223 -27.24 19.70 20.05
CA ALA A 223 -28.54 19.72 20.71
C ALA A 223 -28.67 20.83 21.76
N ASP A 224 -27.56 21.31 22.30
CA ASP A 224 -27.51 22.41 23.25
C ASP A 224 -27.32 23.81 22.61
N GLY A 225 -27.26 23.88 21.28
CA GLY A 225 -27.07 25.09 20.49
C GLY A 225 -25.70 25.78 20.66
N LYS A 226 -24.77 25.17 21.40
CA LYS A 226 -23.46 25.78 21.69
C LYS A 226 -22.42 25.60 20.59
N ARG A 227 -22.61 24.62 19.72
CA ARG A 227 -21.70 24.34 18.63
C ARG A 227 -22.46 24.23 17.33
N SER A 228 -21.97 24.90 16.30
CA SER A 228 -22.50 24.81 14.94
C SER A 228 -21.36 24.65 13.95
N ILE A 229 -21.64 23.96 12.86
CA ILE A 229 -20.76 23.83 11.71
C ILE A 229 -21.55 24.30 10.50
N ASP A 230 -21.01 25.26 9.77
CA ASP A 230 -21.63 25.77 8.56
C ASP A 230 -21.62 24.72 7.43
N ALA A 231 -22.54 24.91 6.47
CA ALA A 231 -22.53 24.13 5.25
C ALA A 231 -21.24 24.37 4.46
N GLU A 232 -20.70 23.32 3.87
CA GLU A 232 -19.46 23.37 3.12
C GLU A 232 -19.64 22.62 1.80
N GLU A 233 -18.94 23.09 0.75
CA GLU A 233 -18.90 22.42 -0.53
C GLU A 233 -17.46 22.18 -0.93
N ARG A 234 -17.18 20.96 -1.43
CA ARG A 234 -15.86 20.56 -1.93
C ARG A 234 -16.00 19.89 -3.27
N ILE A 235 -15.04 20.12 -4.13
CA ILE A 235 -14.92 19.42 -5.39
C ILE A 235 -13.76 18.45 -5.28
N GLU A 236 -14.06 17.16 -5.41
CA GLU A 236 -13.08 16.07 -5.23
C GLU A 236 -13.14 15.12 -6.42
N GLU A 237 -12.02 14.45 -6.69
CA GLU A 237 -11.90 13.52 -7.80
C GLU A 237 -11.79 12.09 -7.26
N PHE A 238 -12.55 11.16 -7.86
CA PHE A 238 -12.62 9.76 -7.50
C PHE A 238 -12.42 8.87 -8.72
N ILE A 239 -11.85 7.69 -8.49
CA ILE A 239 -11.88 6.60 -9.45
C ILE A 239 -12.87 5.57 -8.92
N VAL A 240 -13.92 5.28 -9.69
CA VAL A 240 -15.00 4.39 -9.27
C VAL A 240 -15.19 3.28 -10.27
N GLN A 241 -15.10 2.03 -9.83
CA GLN A 241 -15.50 0.89 -10.63
C GLN A 241 -17.01 0.68 -10.50
N SER A 242 -17.74 0.82 -11.59
CA SER A 242 -19.20 0.71 -11.59
C SER A 242 -19.75 0.40 -12.98
N TYR A 243 -21.00 0.05 -13.07
CA TYR A 243 -21.73 -0.16 -14.33
C TYR A 243 -22.15 1.15 -14.99
N THR A 244 -22.53 2.14 -14.18
CA THR A 244 -23.07 3.41 -14.65
C THR A 244 -22.51 4.57 -13.83
N ALA A 245 -22.49 5.77 -14.42
CA ALA A 245 -22.09 6.97 -13.71
C ALA A 245 -23.04 7.32 -12.55
N THR A 246 -24.34 7.06 -12.70
CA THR A 246 -25.31 7.32 -11.62
C THR A 246 -25.03 6.46 -10.41
N ARG A 247 -24.77 5.15 -10.62
CA ARG A 247 -24.39 4.25 -9.54
C ARG A 247 -23.07 4.63 -8.90
N ALA A 248 -22.11 5.08 -9.72
CA ALA A 248 -20.83 5.58 -9.22
C ALA A 248 -21.01 6.78 -8.27
N ASN A 249 -21.97 7.70 -8.55
CA ASN A 249 -22.28 8.80 -7.64
C ASN A 249 -22.80 8.30 -6.29
N MET A 250 -23.71 7.32 -6.30
CA MET A 250 -24.23 6.72 -5.04
C MET A 250 -23.09 6.06 -4.22
N LEU A 251 -22.11 5.45 -4.88
CA LEU A 251 -20.96 4.86 -4.23
C LEU A 251 -20.04 5.92 -3.61
N ILE A 252 -19.86 7.07 -4.27
CA ILE A 252 -19.11 8.20 -3.74
C ILE A 252 -19.80 8.73 -2.47
N GLU A 253 -21.10 9.00 -2.54
CA GLU A 253 -21.89 9.50 -1.40
C GLU A 253 -21.82 8.55 -0.21
N LYS A 254 -21.99 7.25 -0.47
CA LYS A 254 -21.83 6.21 0.55
C LYS A 254 -20.42 6.22 1.15
N HIS A 255 -19.39 6.27 0.32
CA HIS A 255 -17.98 6.28 0.76
C HIS A 255 -17.70 7.45 1.69
N VAL A 256 -18.11 8.67 1.30
CA VAL A 256 -17.91 9.88 2.11
C VAL A 256 -18.70 9.80 3.41
N THR A 257 -19.93 9.27 3.36
CA THR A 257 -20.74 9.05 4.57
C THR A 257 -20.08 8.05 5.52
N ASP A 258 -19.53 6.95 5.01
CA ASP A 258 -18.83 5.96 5.82
C ASP A 258 -17.53 6.50 6.43
N LEU A 259 -16.81 7.36 5.72
CA LEU A 259 -15.65 8.08 6.27
C LEU A 259 -16.06 9.00 7.41
N GLN A 260 -17.18 9.74 7.25
CA GLN A 260 -17.70 10.61 8.31
C GLN A 260 -18.10 9.80 9.55
N LYS A 261 -18.76 8.64 9.39
CA LYS A 261 -19.11 7.76 10.50
C LYS A 261 -17.87 7.29 11.26
N LYS A 262 -16.85 6.81 10.55
CA LYS A 262 -15.58 6.41 11.17
C LYS A 262 -14.88 7.56 11.91
N ALA A 263 -14.94 8.77 11.34
CA ALA A 263 -14.41 9.95 12.00
C ALA A 263 -15.21 10.29 13.27
N ALA A 264 -16.53 10.15 13.23
CA ALA A 264 -17.41 10.35 14.38
C ALA A 264 -17.16 9.34 15.50
N GLU A 265 -16.99 8.07 15.17
CA GLU A 265 -16.65 7.02 16.13
C GLU A 265 -15.34 7.33 16.87
N ARG A 266 -14.26 7.62 16.12
CA ARG A 266 -12.95 7.98 16.70
C ARG A 266 -13.01 9.26 17.54
N HIS A 267 -13.80 10.25 17.09
CA HIS A 267 -13.96 11.50 17.84
C HIS A 267 -14.71 11.26 19.14
N ASN A 268 -15.79 10.50 19.11
CA ASN A 268 -16.64 10.23 20.27
C ASN A 268 -15.92 9.38 21.31
N GLU A 269 -15.05 8.42 20.87
CA GLU A 269 -14.17 7.66 21.78
C GLU A 269 -13.20 8.60 22.52
N LYS A 270 -12.64 9.60 21.81
CA LYS A 270 -11.65 10.50 22.38
C LYS A 270 -12.29 11.64 23.21
N TYR A 271 -13.48 12.08 22.83
CA TYR A 271 -14.19 13.22 23.43
C TYR A 271 -15.66 12.89 23.70
N PRO A 272 -15.96 12.04 24.71
CA PRO A 272 -17.33 11.59 24.99
C PRO A 272 -18.27 12.74 25.39
N ASP A 273 -17.76 13.79 26.04
CA ASP A 273 -18.54 14.96 26.47
C ASP A 273 -18.83 15.96 25.32
N SER A 274 -18.25 15.71 24.13
CA SER A 274 -18.34 16.61 22.99
C SER A 274 -18.58 15.81 21.71
N PRO A 275 -19.78 15.23 21.54
CA PRO A 275 -20.05 14.33 20.42
C PRO A 275 -19.84 14.99 19.05
N TYR A 276 -19.43 14.19 18.09
CA TYR A 276 -19.21 14.63 16.72
C TYR A 276 -20.52 15.08 16.08
N LEU A 277 -20.50 16.22 15.41
CA LEU A 277 -21.67 16.72 14.69
C LEU A 277 -21.73 16.08 13.29
N MET A 278 -22.68 15.16 13.13
CA MET A 278 -22.94 14.52 11.84
C MET A 278 -23.60 15.50 10.89
N ARG A 279 -23.08 15.61 9.66
CA ARG A 279 -23.64 16.45 8.59
C ARG A 279 -24.32 15.59 7.54
N THR A 280 -25.37 16.09 6.93
CA THR A 280 -25.93 15.48 5.72
C THR A 280 -24.94 15.62 4.57
N ILE A 281 -24.82 14.58 3.75
CA ILE A 281 -23.91 14.56 2.61
C ILE A 281 -24.72 14.29 1.37
N THR A 282 -24.52 15.11 0.35
CA THR A 282 -25.04 14.90 -1.00
C THR A 282 -23.92 15.07 -2.01
N SER A 283 -23.94 14.28 -3.08
CA SER A 283 -22.93 14.35 -4.12
C SER A 283 -23.54 14.54 -5.50
N PHE A 284 -22.87 15.34 -6.33
CA PHE A 284 -23.29 15.63 -7.71
C PHE A 284 -22.09 15.43 -8.63
N ILE A 285 -22.29 14.71 -9.73
CA ILE A 285 -21.26 14.53 -10.76
C ILE A 285 -21.14 15.84 -11.56
N GLU A 286 -19.97 16.45 -11.55
CA GLU A 286 -19.64 17.56 -12.46
C GLU A 286 -19.06 17.05 -13.78
N GLU A 287 -18.16 16.07 -13.70
CA GLU A 287 -17.51 15.48 -14.85
C GLU A 287 -17.34 13.98 -14.63
N SER A 288 -17.60 13.19 -15.64
CA SER A 288 -17.39 11.75 -15.65
C SER A 288 -16.77 11.31 -16.96
N LYS A 289 -15.66 10.60 -16.87
CA LYS A 289 -14.99 10.01 -18.05
C LYS A 289 -14.58 8.57 -17.75
N ILE A 290 -14.60 7.74 -18.80
CA ILE A 290 -14.08 6.38 -18.69
C ILE A 290 -12.57 6.46 -18.44
N PHE A 291 -12.12 5.76 -17.43
CA PHE A 291 -10.73 5.67 -17.08
C PHE A 291 -10.17 4.30 -17.53
N PRO A 292 -9.26 4.27 -18.51
CA PRO A 292 -8.79 3.03 -19.11
C PRO A 292 -7.80 2.31 -18.19
N ILE A 293 -8.34 1.57 -17.24
CA ILE A 293 -7.59 0.70 -16.33
C ILE A 293 -7.88 -0.75 -16.66
N GLY A 294 -6.85 -1.57 -16.70
CA GLY A 294 -6.99 -3.02 -16.84
C GLY A 294 -7.27 -3.70 -15.49
N CYS A 295 -6.67 -3.19 -14.41
CA CYS A 295 -6.80 -3.81 -13.09
C CYS A 295 -6.54 -2.79 -11.97
N PHE A 296 -7.27 -2.93 -10.87
CA PHE A 296 -6.95 -2.32 -9.58
C PHE A 296 -6.40 -3.41 -8.66
N ILE A 297 -5.19 -3.21 -8.16
CA ILE A 297 -4.61 -4.10 -7.14
C ILE A 297 -5.16 -3.67 -5.79
N PRO A 298 -5.96 -4.52 -5.12
CA PRO A 298 -6.58 -4.14 -3.86
C PRO A 298 -5.54 -3.92 -2.75
N LEU A 299 -5.90 -3.05 -1.80
CA LEU A 299 -5.01 -2.68 -0.71
C LEU A 299 -4.63 -3.90 0.15
N GLU A 300 -5.53 -4.86 0.30
CA GLU A 300 -5.33 -6.09 1.05
C GLU A 300 -4.15 -6.91 0.51
N PHE A 301 -3.97 -6.96 -0.81
CA PHE A 301 -2.83 -7.59 -1.44
C PHE A 301 -1.53 -6.83 -1.13
N SER A 302 -1.57 -5.51 -1.22
CA SER A 302 -0.38 -4.67 -1.05
C SER A 302 0.01 -4.42 0.41
N MET A 303 -0.85 -4.73 1.39
CA MET A 303 -0.59 -4.47 2.83
C MET A 303 0.69 -5.12 3.35
N ALA A 304 1.08 -6.28 2.82
CA ALA A 304 2.30 -6.98 3.22
C ALA A 304 3.59 -6.20 2.88
N TYR A 305 3.51 -5.30 1.91
CA TYR A 305 4.64 -4.49 1.41
C TYR A 305 4.74 -3.11 2.05
N HIS A 306 3.76 -2.74 2.87
CA HIS A 306 3.76 -1.43 3.52
C HIS A 306 4.48 -1.51 4.86
N THR A 307 5.47 -0.63 5.04
CA THR A 307 6.09 -0.47 6.34
C THR A 307 5.07 0.14 7.29
N ILE A 308 4.52 -0.68 8.19
CA ILE A 308 3.70 -0.18 9.29
C ILE A 308 4.66 0.55 10.21
N ALA A 309 4.62 1.88 10.21
CA ALA A 309 5.27 2.64 11.24
C ALA A 309 4.63 2.24 12.57
N CYS A 310 5.31 1.39 13.33
CA CYS A 310 4.95 1.15 14.71
C CYS A 310 5.04 2.51 15.40
N SER A 311 3.90 3.14 15.63
CA SER A 311 3.78 4.27 16.55
C SER A 311 4.21 3.77 17.92
N ARG A 312 5.44 4.14 18.31
CA ARG A 312 5.90 4.05 19.69
C ARG A 312 5.24 5.13 20.54
#